data_737ad4381fbdd0166752705be89bfc44
#
_entry.id   737ad4381fbdd0166752705be89bfc44
#
_cell.length_a   1.000
_cell.length_b   1.000
_cell.length_c   1.000
_cell.angle_alpha   90.00
_cell.angle_beta   90.00
_cell.angle_gamma   90.00
#
_symmetry.space_group_name_H-M   'P 1'
#
loop_
_entity.id
_entity.type
_entity.pdbx_description
1 polymer ?
#
loop_
_entity_poly.entity_id
_entity_poly.type
_entity_poly.pdbx_seq_one_letter_code
_entity_poly.pdbx_strand_id
1 'polypeptide(L)'
;VFPKVWIREKNSFALLKDGNIRAVENEILSSKICRCFDCRQVLYEESMFDGQKVSKSRIITSVDYSMVSMEAFEIYATNHDIHVMDFVLKLDAYSYYMMNLLDYLIGNTDRHWGNWGFLVDNRTNQPVRLFDLMDLNQTFLAYDTPDGANCMTTGNRKMSQREAAVEAVKNIGLNQKDEIKDEWFKGREKEREMFWCRFGILKEQ
;
A
#
# COMPACT_ATOMS: atom_id res chain seq x y z
N VAL A 1 13.03 -2.81 11.39
CA VAL A 1 13.00 -1.42 10.85
C VAL A 1 14.22 -1.22 9.99
N PHE A 2 14.04 -0.90 8.72
CA PHE A 2 15.14 -0.60 7.81
C PHE A 2 15.67 0.82 8.04
N PRO A 3 16.98 1.08 7.86
CA PRO A 3 17.53 2.42 7.90
C PRO A 3 16.84 3.35 6.88
N LYS A 4 16.61 4.60 7.30
CA LYS A 4 15.95 5.62 6.49
C LYS A 4 16.75 6.91 6.57
N VAL A 5 16.92 7.57 5.42
CA VAL A 5 17.63 8.86 5.32
C VAL A 5 16.77 9.84 4.53
N TRP A 6 16.55 11.02 5.10
CA TRP A 6 15.95 12.14 4.38
C TRP A 6 17.02 12.89 3.60
N ILE A 7 16.77 13.09 2.33
CA ILE A 7 17.61 13.95 1.49
C ILE A 7 16.81 15.17 1.03
N ARG A 8 17.49 16.32 0.98
CA ARG A 8 16.92 17.54 0.44
C ARG A 8 17.19 17.61 -1.06
N GLU A 9 16.14 17.70 -1.85
CA GLU A 9 16.17 18.05 -3.27
C GLU A 9 15.84 19.55 -3.44
N LYS A 10 16.03 20.12 -4.65
CA LYS A 10 15.91 21.56 -4.88
C LYS A 10 14.71 22.22 -4.17
N ASN A 11 13.51 21.65 -4.30
CA ASN A 11 12.26 22.22 -3.75
C ASN A 11 11.44 21.18 -2.95
N SER A 12 12.01 20.05 -2.58
CA SER A 12 11.31 18.99 -1.88
C SER A 12 12.26 18.15 -1.03
N PHE A 13 11.69 17.21 -0.31
CA PHE A 13 12.45 16.16 0.38
C PHE A 13 12.12 14.80 -0.23
N ALA A 14 13.10 13.92 -0.23
CA ALA A 14 12.91 12.53 -0.56
C ALA A 14 13.39 11.65 0.59
N LEU A 15 12.72 10.52 0.76
CA LEU A 15 13.08 9.48 1.70
C LEU A 15 13.81 8.38 0.95
N LEU A 16 15.02 8.07 1.38
CA LEU A 16 15.74 6.87 0.97
C LEU A 16 15.52 5.80 2.04
N LYS A 17 15.16 4.61 1.61
CA LYS A 17 15.07 3.44 2.48
C LYS A 17 16.13 2.44 2.04
N ASP A 18 17.01 2.12 2.96
CA ASP A 18 17.89 0.97 2.86
C ASP A 18 17.15 -0.27 3.36
N GLY A 19 17.54 -1.42 2.90
CA GLY A 19 17.02 -2.72 3.28
C GLY A 19 17.93 -3.80 2.72
N ASN A 20 17.56 -5.07 2.90
CA ASN A 20 18.19 -6.04 2.02
C ASN A 20 17.71 -5.77 0.58
N ILE A 21 18.54 -6.14 -0.40
CA ILE A 21 18.26 -5.91 -1.82
C ILE A 21 16.85 -6.37 -2.23
N ARG A 22 16.35 -7.44 -1.62
CA ARG A 22 15.02 -8.00 -1.90
C ARG A 22 13.89 -7.07 -1.46
N ALA A 23 14.00 -6.42 -0.30
CA ALA A 23 13.00 -5.48 0.18
C ALA A 23 12.92 -4.24 -0.72
N VAL A 24 14.07 -3.73 -1.18
CA VAL A 24 14.16 -2.62 -2.13
C VAL A 24 13.51 -2.99 -3.47
N GLU A 25 13.85 -4.16 -4.01
CA GLU A 25 13.28 -4.66 -5.27
C GLU A 25 11.78 -4.93 -5.16
N ASN A 26 11.31 -5.46 -4.03
CA ASN A 26 9.89 -5.67 -3.77
C ASN A 26 9.14 -4.34 -3.77
N GLU A 27 9.64 -3.33 -3.08
CA GLU A 27 9.00 -2.01 -3.02
C GLU A 27 8.90 -1.35 -4.40
N ILE A 28 9.97 -1.45 -5.21
CA ILE A 28 10.00 -0.90 -6.58
C ILE A 28 9.05 -1.66 -7.51
N LEU A 29 9.08 -2.99 -7.49
CA LEU A 29 8.19 -3.82 -8.32
C LEU A 29 6.73 -3.59 -7.96
N SER A 30 6.40 -3.58 -6.67
CA SER A 30 5.05 -3.31 -6.19
C SER A 30 4.56 -1.94 -6.62
N SER A 31 5.41 -0.91 -6.50
CA SER A 31 5.06 0.43 -6.97
C SER A 31 4.78 0.47 -8.48
N LYS A 32 5.56 -0.25 -9.29
CA LYS A 32 5.31 -0.38 -10.74
C LYS A 32 3.96 -1.05 -11.03
N ILE A 33 3.64 -2.13 -10.31
CA ILE A 33 2.36 -2.85 -10.46
C ILE A 33 1.20 -1.94 -10.04
N CYS A 34 1.28 -1.31 -8.87
CA CYS A 34 0.21 -0.43 -8.36
C CYS A 34 -0.08 0.75 -9.30
N ARG A 35 0.93 1.25 -10.04
CA ARG A 35 0.76 2.32 -11.05
C ARG A 35 -0.14 1.91 -12.21
N CYS A 36 -0.28 0.61 -12.47
CA CYS A 36 -1.18 0.11 -13.52
C CYS A 36 -2.67 0.15 -13.11
N PHE A 37 -2.98 0.60 -11.90
CA PHE A 37 -4.34 0.73 -11.38
C PHE A 37 -4.69 2.18 -11.05
N ASP A 38 -5.98 2.48 -10.94
CA ASP A 38 -6.45 3.78 -10.47
C ASP A 38 -6.29 3.92 -8.95
N CYS A 39 -5.05 4.08 -8.52
CA CYS A 39 -4.66 4.13 -7.12
C CYS A 39 -3.76 5.34 -6.83
N ARG A 40 -4.05 6.02 -5.74
CA ARG A 40 -3.09 6.97 -5.15
C ARG A 40 -2.05 6.20 -4.36
N GLN A 41 -0.78 6.40 -4.67
CA GLN A 41 0.32 5.73 -3.99
C GLN A 41 1.55 6.62 -3.85
N VAL A 42 2.35 6.34 -2.86
CA VAL A 42 3.74 6.80 -2.79
C VAL A 42 4.53 6.10 -3.89
N LEU A 43 5.14 6.88 -4.77
CA LEU A 43 5.94 6.33 -5.86
C LEU A 43 7.35 6.00 -5.36
N TYR A 44 7.77 4.76 -5.61
CA TYR A 44 9.10 4.29 -5.28
C TYR A 44 9.93 4.09 -6.54
N GLU A 45 11.14 4.64 -6.53
CA GLU A 45 12.12 4.56 -7.60
C GLU A 45 13.43 3.96 -7.09
N GLU A 46 14.17 3.30 -7.98
CA GLU A 46 15.52 2.84 -7.67
C GLU A 46 16.46 4.03 -7.54
N SER A 47 17.30 4.02 -6.53
CA SER A 47 18.37 5.00 -6.32
C SER A 47 19.59 4.34 -5.74
N MET A 48 20.71 5.07 -5.69
CA MET A 48 21.96 4.63 -5.07
C MET A 48 22.31 5.55 -3.92
N PHE A 49 22.74 4.98 -2.80
CA PHE A 49 23.25 5.72 -1.65
C PHE A 49 24.42 4.93 -1.04
N ASP A 50 25.55 5.57 -0.87
CA ASP A 50 26.81 4.97 -0.39
C ASP A 50 27.19 3.65 -1.11
N GLY A 51 26.98 3.60 -2.44
CA GLY A 51 27.27 2.43 -3.26
C GLY A 51 26.26 1.29 -3.14
N GLN A 52 25.18 1.48 -2.39
CA GLN A 52 24.11 0.49 -2.21
C GLN A 52 22.83 0.90 -2.95
N LYS A 53 22.09 -0.09 -3.45
CA LYS A 53 20.77 0.11 -4.03
C LYS A 53 19.76 0.38 -2.92
N VAL A 54 19.01 1.48 -3.06
CA VAL A 54 17.98 1.92 -2.12
C VAL A 54 16.69 2.23 -2.86
N SER A 55 15.56 2.19 -2.17
CA SER A 55 14.32 2.75 -2.69
C SER A 55 14.21 4.22 -2.32
N LYS A 56 13.76 5.04 -3.26
CA LYS A 56 13.58 6.48 -3.10
C LYS A 56 12.12 6.84 -3.32
N SER A 57 11.58 7.63 -2.40
CA SER A 57 10.22 8.19 -2.52
C SER A 57 10.23 9.68 -2.16
N ARG A 58 9.31 10.45 -2.77
CA ARG A 58 9.09 11.85 -2.41
C ARG A 58 8.15 11.97 -1.23
N ILE A 59 8.34 13.03 -0.44
CA ILE A 59 7.42 13.37 0.64
C ILE A 59 6.08 13.82 0.06
N ILE A 60 4.99 13.34 0.66
CA ILE A 60 3.61 13.73 0.31
C ILE A 60 3.07 14.73 1.32
N THR A 61 3.52 14.65 2.58
CA THR A 61 3.13 15.58 3.64
C THR A 61 3.78 16.96 3.43
N SER A 62 3.20 17.98 4.01
CA SER A 62 3.64 19.37 3.89
C SER A 62 3.31 20.16 5.18
N VAL A 63 3.48 21.48 5.15
CA VAL A 63 2.99 22.34 6.24
C VAL A 63 1.45 22.35 6.34
N ASP A 64 0.76 22.09 5.23
CA ASP A 64 -0.70 22.08 5.18
C ASP A 64 -1.30 20.69 5.46
N TYR A 65 -0.55 19.60 5.27
CA TYR A 65 -1.05 18.23 5.36
C TYR A 65 -0.10 17.31 6.12
N SER A 66 -0.66 16.52 7.01
CA SER A 66 0.04 15.47 7.77
C SER A 66 -0.57 14.10 7.52
N MET A 67 0.20 13.05 7.81
CA MET A 67 -0.29 11.68 7.88
C MET A 67 -0.61 11.33 9.33
N VAL A 68 -1.83 10.84 9.58
CA VAL A 68 -2.23 10.24 10.85
C VAL A 68 -2.48 8.76 10.60
N SER A 69 -1.73 7.89 11.28
CA SER A 69 -1.90 6.45 11.13
C SER A 69 -3.25 5.98 11.66
N MET A 70 -3.73 4.84 11.14
CA MET A 70 -4.96 4.23 11.64
C MET A 70 -4.84 3.84 13.12
N GLU A 71 -3.66 3.42 13.56
CA GLU A 71 -3.37 3.13 14.97
C GLU A 71 -3.57 4.37 15.86
N ALA A 72 -3.08 5.54 15.44
CA ALA A 72 -3.31 6.78 16.17
C ALA A 72 -4.79 7.23 16.12
N PHE A 73 -5.44 7.03 14.97
CA PHE A 73 -6.86 7.36 14.82
C PHE A 73 -7.77 6.45 15.66
N GLU A 74 -7.44 5.18 15.84
CA GLU A 74 -8.20 4.25 16.69
C GLU A 74 -8.30 4.76 18.13
N ILE A 75 -7.22 5.32 18.67
CA ILE A 75 -7.22 5.91 20.01
C ILE A 75 -8.20 7.08 20.08
N TYR A 76 -8.19 7.94 19.07
CA TYR A 76 -9.13 9.06 18.97
C TYR A 76 -10.58 8.55 18.83
N ALA A 77 -10.82 7.61 17.94
CA ALA A 77 -12.12 7.02 17.65
C ALA A 77 -12.75 6.37 18.88
N THR A 78 -11.96 5.62 19.65
CA THR A 78 -12.39 4.98 20.91
C THR A 78 -12.85 6.03 21.94
N ASN A 79 -12.14 7.14 22.05
CA ASN A 79 -12.49 8.21 22.99
C ASN A 79 -13.71 9.06 22.55
N HIS A 80 -14.18 8.88 21.33
CA HIS A 80 -15.30 9.66 20.75
C HIS A 80 -16.45 8.79 20.25
N ASP A 81 -16.48 7.50 20.65
CA ASP A 81 -17.50 6.52 20.24
C ASP A 81 -17.67 6.42 18.70
N ILE A 82 -16.55 6.54 17.95
CA ILE A 82 -16.54 6.44 16.50
C ILE A 82 -16.24 4.99 16.09
N HIS A 83 -17.12 4.40 15.27
CA HIS A 83 -16.81 3.11 14.64
C HIS A 83 -15.85 3.32 13.47
N VAL A 84 -14.61 2.85 13.66
CA VAL A 84 -13.48 3.14 12.75
C VAL A 84 -13.79 2.78 11.30
N MET A 85 -14.31 1.58 11.04
CA MET A 85 -14.54 1.12 9.67
C MET A 85 -15.67 1.88 8.98
N ASP A 86 -16.73 2.24 9.70
CA ASP A 86 -17.81 3.07 9.15
C ASP A 86 -17.29 4.46 8.77
N PHE A 87 -16.40 5.02 9.61
CA PHE A 87 -15.75 6.30 9.32
C PHE A 87 -14.88 6.22 8.06
N VAL A 88 -14.03 5.16 7.94
CA VAL A 88 -13.17 4.93 6.78
C VAL A 88 -13.98 4.81 5.50
N LEU A 89 -15.00 3.96 5.50
CA LEU A 89 -15.85 3.71 4.33
C LEU A 89 -16.67 4.95 3.93
N LYS A 90 -17.11 5.74 4.90
CA LYS A 90 -17.82 7.00 4.61
C LYS A 90 -16.89 8.06 4.02
N LEU A 91 -15.63 8.11 4.47
CA LEU A 91 -14.68 9.13 4.04
C LEU A 91 -14.07 8.81 2.68
N ASP A 92 -13.56 7.59 2.48
CA ASP A 92 -12.83 7.21 1.26
C ASP A 92 -12.87 5.68 1.02
N ALA A 93 -14.08 5.15 0.79
CA ALA A 93 -14.29 3.73 0.51
C ALA A 93 -13.46 3.24 -0.69
N TYR A 94 -13.35 4.06 -1.72
CA TYR A 94 -12.61 3.71 -2.93
C TYR A 94 -11.15 3.38 -2.63
N SER A 95 -10.44 4.26 -1.93
CA SER A 95 -9.03 4.01 -1.58
C SER A 95 -8.85 2.84 -0.63
N TYR A 96 -9.81 2.61 0.29
CA TYR A 96 -9.79 1.44 1.17
C TYR A 96 -9.89 0.14 0.38
N TYR A 97 -10.83 0.05 -0.54
CA TYR A 97 -10.99 -1.15 -1.38
C TYR A 97 -9.80 -1.34 -2.33
N MET A 98 -9.29 -0.27 -2.95
CA MET A 98 -8.10 -0.35 -3.79
C MET A 98 -6.86 -0.83 -3.02
N MET A 99 -6.67 -0.39 -1.79
CA MET A 99 -5.59 -0.87 -0.92
C MET A 99 -5.68 -2.38 -0.69
N ASN A 100 -6.86 -2.90 -0.32
CA ASN A 100 -7.05 -4.34 -0.09
C ASN A 100 -6.86 -5.17 -1.37
N LEU A 101 -7.35 -4.67 -2.51
CA LEU A 101 -7.15 -5.31 -3.81
C LEU A 101 -5.67 -5.42 -4.16
N LEU A 102 -4.94 -4.31 -4.03
CA LEU A 102 -3.52 -4.25 -4.38
C LEU A 102 -2.66 -5.04 -3.39
N ASP A 103 -2.91 -4.95 -2.09
CA ASP A 103 -2.21 -5.75 -1.08
C ASP A 103 -2.36 -7.26 -1.33
N TYR A 104 -3.51 -7.71 -1.80
CA TYR A 104 -3.70 -9.09 -2.22
C TYR A 104 -2.87 -9.43 -3.45
N LEU A 105 -2.91 -8.62 -4.50
CA LEU A 105 -2.19 -8.89 -5.75
C LEU A 105 -0.67 -8.97 -5.54
N ILE A 106 -0.11 -8.07 -4.74
CA ILE A 106 1.34 -8.02 -4.47
C ILE A 106 1.74 -8.81 -3.22
N GLY A 107 0.78 -9.42 -2.50
CA GLY A 107 1.02 -10.21 -1.30
C GLY A 107 1.69 -9.39 -0.18
N ASN A 108 1.18 -8.20 0.09
CA ASN A 108 1.66 -7.38 1.18
C ASN A 108 1.17 -7.93 2.52
N THR A 109 2.08 -8.42 3.35
CA THR A 109 1.77 -9.02 4.66
C THR A 109 1.98 -8.06 5.82
N ASP A 110 2.34 -6.81 5.56
CA ASP A 110 2.68 -5.82 6.59
C ASP A 110 1.73 -4.60 6.61
N ARG A 111 0.48 -4.76 6.17
CA ARG A 111 -0.53 -3.69 6.21
C ARG A 111 -1.15 -3.54 7.60
N HIS A 112 -0.32 -3.52 8.65
CA HIS A 112 -0.79 -3.22 9.99
C HIS A 112 -1.27 -1.75 10.12
N TRP A 113 -1.99 -1.44 11.17
CA TRP A 113 -2.64 -0.12 11.35
C TRP A 113 -1.67 1.07 11.43
N GLY A 114 -0.39 0.85 11.63
CA GLY A 114 0.66 1.87 11.52
C GLY A 114 1.07 2.20 10.07
N ASN A 115 0.76 1.31 9.10
CA ASN A 115 1.20 1.44 7.69
C ASN A 115 0.10 1.94 6.74
N TRP A 116 -1.02 2.43 7.26
CA TRP A 116 -2.05 3.15 6.53
C TRP A 116 -2.78 4.13 7.45
N GLY A 117 -3.55 5.04 6.93
CA GLY A 117 -4.25 6.03 7.71
C GLY A 117 -4.81 7.16 6.86
N PHE A 118 -4.87 8.35 7.41
CA PHE A 118 -5.48 9.51 6.79
C PHE A 118 -4.48 10.59 6.41
N LEU A 119 -4.75 11.26 5.30
CA LEU A 119 -4.23 12.60 5.04
C LEU A 119 -5.12 13.59 5.80
N VAL A 120 -4.51 14.39 6.67
CA VAL A 120 -5.20 15.34 7.54
C VAL A 120 -4.80 16.77 7.18
N ASP A 121 -5.77 17.66 7.05
CA ASP A 121 -5.53 19.11 6.89
C ASP A 121 -5.09 19.70 8.25
N ASN A 122 -3.88 20.24 8.31
CA ASN A 122 -3.26 20.75 9.54
C ASN A 122 -3.93 22.03 10.09
N ARG A 123 -4.73 22.72 9.28
CA ARG A 123 -5.45 23.92 9.70
C ARG A 123 -6.75 23.58 10.40
N THR A 124 -7.41 22.53 9.95
CA THR A 124 -8.72 22.11 10.46
C THR A 124 -8.63 20.89 11.38
N ASN A 125 -7.50 20.18 11.36
CA ASN A 125 -7.31 18.88 12.01
C ASN A 125 -8.34 17.83 11.57
N GLN A 126 -8.86 17.94 10.33
CA GLN A 126 -9.85 17.02 9.81
C GLN A 126 -9.22 16.07 8.78
N PRO A 127 -9.56 14.78 8.82
CA PRO A 127 -9.22 13.83 7.76
C PRO A 127 -9.86 14.26 6.44
N VAL A 128 -9.05 14.30 5.37
CA VAL A 128 -9.47 14.71 4.03
C VAL A 128 -9.77 13.46 3.17
N ARG A 129 -8.95 12.44 3.29
CA ARG A 129 -9.03 11.18 2.55
C ARG A 129 -8.10 10.15 3.19
N LEU A 130 -8.09 8.92 2.70
CA LEU A 130 -7.02 7.99 3.03
C LEU A 130 -5.69 8.49 2.47
N PHE A 131 -4.62 8.23 3.22
CA PHE A 131 -3.26 8.50 2.78
C PHE A 131 -2.90 7.59 1.59
N ASP A 132 -1.96 8.04 0.79
CA ASP A 132 -1.49 7.29 -0.38
C ASP A 132 -0.93 5.93 0.04
N LEU A 133 -1.21 4.88 -0.73
CA LEU A 133 -0.71 3.54 -0.49
C LEU A 133 0.82 3.56 -0.36
N MET A 134 1.33 3.08 0.75
CA MET A 134 2.76 3.19 1.08
C MET A 134 3.29 1.91 1.74
N ASP A 135 4.61 1.87 1.94
CA ASP A 135 5.36 0.82 2.63
C ASP A 135 5.13 -0.57 2.01
N LEU A 136 5.69 -0.74 0.80
CA LEU A 136 5.52 -1.93 -0.04
C LEU A 136 6.73 -2.89 0.02
N ASN A 137 7.62 -2.73 1.00
CA ASN A 137 8.87 -3.49 1.10
C ASN A 137 8.68 -4.95 1.57
N GLN A 138 7.55 -5.26 2.22
CA GLN A 138 7.21 -6.60 2.73
C GLN A 138 6.25 -7.36 1.79
N THR A 139 6.29 -7.04 0.50
CA THR A 139 5.51 -7.73 -0.53
C THR A 139 6.24 -8.97 -1.06
N PHE A 140 5.50 -9.89 -1.66
CA PHE A 140 6.00 -11.14 -2.26
C PHE A 140 6.79 -12.06 -1.31
N LEU A 141 6.63 -11.94 0.01
CA LEU A 141 7.37 -12.76 0.98
C LEU A 141 6.63 -14.06 1.33
N ALA A 142 5.35 -13.99 1.67
CA ALA A 142 4.47 -15.14 1.88
C ALA A 142 3.52 -15.28 0.68
N TYR A 143 4.10 -15.67 -0.46
CA TYR A 143 3.43 -15.58 -1.75
C TYR A 143 3.29 -16.97 -2.39
N ASP A 144 2.79 -17.92 -1.61
CA ASP A 144 2.74 -19.36 -1.92
C ASP A 144 1.31 -19.92 -2.04
N THR A 145 0.29 -19.13 -1.69
CA THR A 145 -1.11 -19.54 -1.78
C THR A 145 -1.98 -18.52 -2.52
N PRO A 146 -3.03 -18.97 -3.24
CA PRO A 146 -3.99 -18.05 -3.86
C PRO A 146 -4.83 -17.24 -2.86
N ASP A 147 -4.99 -17.71 -1.62
CA ASP A 147 -5.80 -17.01 -0.60
C ASP A 147 -5.04 -15.85 0.04
N GLY A 148 -3.71 -15.88 0.00
CA GLY A 148 -2.87 -14.90 0.68
C GLY A 148 -2.89 -15.04 2.19
N ALA A 149 -2.41 -14.02 2.88
CA ALA A 149 -2.41 -13.93 4.33
C ALA A 149 -3.78 -13.46 4.87
N ASN A 150 -3.90 -13.34 6.20
CA ASN A 150 -5.02 -12.65 6.82
C ASN A 150 -5.00 -11.16 6.44
N CYS A 151 -6.16 -10.61 6.12
CA CYS A 151 -6.32 -9.19 5.85
C CYS A 151 -6.24 -8.40 7.17
N MET A 152 -5.27 -7.49 7.27
CA MET A 152 -5.02 -6.73 8.49
C MET A 152 -5.83 -5.44 8.60
N THR A 153 -6.50 -5.02 7.53
CA THR A 153 -7.22 -3.73 7.48
C THR A 153 -8.66 -3.83 7.95
N THR A 154 -9.20 -5.05 8.12
CA THR A 154 -10.63 -5.28 8.42
C THR A 154 -10.99 -5.20 9.90
N GLY A 155 -10.09 -4.70 10.75
CA GLY A 155 -10.31 -4.63 12.20
C GLY A 155 -10.44 -6.03 12.82
N ASN A 156 -11.51 -6.26 13.58
CA ASN A 156 -11.75 -7.55 14.25
C ASN A 156 -12.30 -8.66 13.33
N ARG A 157 -12.58 -8.36 12.08
CA ARG A 157 -13.13 -9.31 11.10
C ARG A 157 -12.02 -10.19 10.56
N LYS A 158 -12.09 -11.48 10.84
CA LYS A 158 -11.18 -12.47 10.25
C LYS A 158 -11.59 -12.74 8.82
N MET A 159 -10.76 -12.36 7.87
CA MET A 159 -10.89 -12.71 6.45
C MET A 159 -9.50 -12.78 5.81
N SER A 160 -9.40 -13.57 4.74
CA SER A 160 -8.18 -13.64 3.93
C SER A 160 -8.02 -12.37 3.07
N GLN A 161 -6.81 -12.14 2.58
CA GLN A 161 -6.57 -11.08 1.60
C GLN A 161 -7.39 -11.29 0.32
N ARG A 162 -7.59 -12.56 -0.11
CA ARG A 162 -8.46 -12.89 -1.24
C ARG A 162 -9.90 -12.44 -1.03
N GLU A 163 -10.49 -12.78 0.12
CA GLU A 163 -11.88 -12.39 0.44
C GLU A 163 -12.02 -10.85 0.44
N ALA A 164 -11.08 -10.14 1.05
CA ALA A 164 -11.07 -8.68 1.07
C ALA A 164 -10.92 -8.08 -0.34
N ALA A 165 -10.08 -8.67 -1.20
CA ALA A 165 -9.89 -8.21 -2.57
C ALA A 165 -11.09 -8.53 -3.47
N VAL A 166 -11.73 -9.68 -3.30
CA VAL A 166 -12.98 -10.02 -3.99
C VAL A 166 -14.10 -9.06 -3.59
N GLU A 167 -14.23 -8.74 -2.29
CA GLU A 167 -15.16 -7.72 -1.82
C GLU A 167 -14.86 -6.36 -2.45
N ALA A 168 -13.58 -5.99 -2.55
CA ALA A 168 -13.15 -4.75 -3.19
C ALA A 168 -13.57 -4.70 -4.66
N VAL A 169 -13.29 -5.73 -5.46
CA VAL A 169 -13.69 -5.77 -6.88
C VAL A 169 -15.19 -5.65 -7.04
N LYS A 170 -16.00 -6.30 -6.19
CA LYS A 170 -17.46 -6.20 -6.22
C LYS A 170 -17.97 -4.78 -5.93
N ASN A 171 -17.26 -4.02 -5.11
CA ASN A 171 -17.65 -2.65 -4.74
C ASN A 171 -17.18 -1.59 -5.73
N ILE A 172 -15.96 -1.72 -6.26
CA ILE A 172 -15.34 -0.67 -7.06
C ILE A 172 -14.85 -1.12 -8.43
N GLY A 173 -14.88 -2.44 -8.73
CA GLY A 173 -14.26 -3.00 -9.93
C GLY A 173 -12.74 -3.13 -9.81
N LEU A 174 -12.11 -3.71 -10.85
CA LEU A 174 -10.67 -3.94 -10.89
C LEU A 174 -9.86 -2.65 -11.10
N ASN A 175 -10.41 -1.69 -11.84
CA ASN A 175 -9.84 -0.36 -12.12
C ASN A 175 -8.38 -0.38 -12.65
N GLN A 176 -8.06 -1.39 -13.45
CA GLN A 176 -6.79 -1.45 -14.17
C GLN A 176 -6.78 -0.43 -15.31
N LYS A 177 -5.71 0.39 -15.40
CA LYS A 177 -5.53 1.43 -16.44
C LYS A 177 -4.50 1.02 -17.47
N ASP A 178 -3.42 0.39 -17.04
CA ASP A 178 -2.28 0.04 -17.86
C ASP A 178 -1.95 -1.44 -17.80
N GLU A 179 -1.24 -1.95 -18.78
CA GLU A 179 -0.80 -3.32 -18.85
C GLU A 179 0.34 -3.60 -17.87
N ILE A 180 0.25 -4.72 -17.15
CA ILE A 180 1.31 -5.22 -16.29
C ILE A 180 2.20 -6.13 -17.13
N LYS A 181 3.49 -5.79 -17.19
CA LYS A 181 4.42 -6.46 -18.08
C LYS A 181 5.10 -7.65 -17.41
N ASP A 182 5.07 -8.79 -18.06
CA ASP A 182 5.74 -10.02 -17.63
C ASP A 182 7.24 -9.84 -17.38
N GLU A 183 7.89 -9.00 -18.19
CA GLU A 183 9.32 -8.70 -18.09
C GLU A 183 9.74 -8.11 -16.73
N TRP A 184 8.80 -7.49 -15.98
CA TRP A 184 9.08 -6.96 -14.65
C TRP A 184 9.36 -8.04 -13.61
N PHE A 185 8.91 -9.28 -13.88
CA PHE A 185 9.11 -10.45 -13.04
C PHE A 185 10.34 -11.29 -13.45
N LYS A 186 11.24 -10.75 -14.28
CA LYS A 186 12.43 -11.49 -14.70
C LYS A 186 13.23 -11.98 -13.48
N GLY A 187 13.51 -13.30 -13.43
CA GLY A 187 14.16 -13.94 -12.28
C GLY A 187 13.27 -14.11 -11.04
N ARG A 188 11.94 -13.96 -11.21
CA ARG A 188 10.91 -14.06 -10.16
C ARG A 188 9.72 -14.89 -10.67
N GLU A 189 9.99 -16.05 -11.24
CA GLU A 189 9.00 -16.87 -11.94
C GLU A 189 7.86 -17.30 -11.02
N LYS A 190 8.17 -17.67 -9.76
CA LYS A 190 7.15 -18.08 -8.77
C LYS A 190 6.21 -16.92 -8.41
N GLU A 191 6.77 -15.72 -8.22
CA GLU A 191 5.97 -14.53 -7.95
C GLU A 191 5.10 -14.16 -9.15
N ARG A 192 5.64 -14.28 -10.36
CA ARG A 192 4.87 -14.06 -11.60
C ARG A 192 3.68 -15.01 -11.70
N GLU A 193 3.91 -16.31 -11.52
CA GLU A 193 2.86 -17.33 -11.59
C GLU A 193 1.75 -17.07 -10.56
N MET A 194 2.12 -16.77 -9.31
CA MET A 194 1.15 -16.47 -8.27
C MET A 194 0.42 -15.15 -8.52
N PHE A 195 1.13 -14.11 -9.02
CA PHE A 195 0.52 -12.84 -9.40
C PHE A 195 -0.60 -13.06 -10.43
N TRP A 196 -0.32 -13.77 -11.52
CA TRP A 196 -1.30 -14.01 -12.55
C TRP A 196 -2.43 -14.95 -12.09
N CYS A 197 -2.14 -15.89 -11.19
CA CYS A 197 -3.18 -16.71 -10.55
C CYS A 197 -4.16 -15.81 -9.76
N ARG A 198 -3.65 -14.96 -8.88
CA ARG A 198 -4.48 -14.04 -8.08
C ARG A 198 -5.21 -13.01 -8.94
N PHE A 199 -4.55 -12.50 -9.95
CA PHE A 199 -5.15 -11.56 -10.89
C PHE A 199 -6.29 -12.19 -11.69
N GLY A 200 -6.12 -13.44 -12.14
CA GLY A 200 -7.19 -14.23 -12.78
C GLY A 200 -8.41 -14.38 -11.89
N ILE A 201 -8.21 -14.73 -10.62
CA ILE A 201 -9.30 -14.83 -9.62
C ILE A 201 -10.10 -13.54 -9.52
N LEU A 202 -9.43 -12.37 -9.52
CA LEU A 202 -10.13 -11.09 -9.44
C LEU A 202 -10.86 -10.70 -10.74
N LYS A 203 -10.36 -11.15 -11.90
CA LYS A 203 -11.02 -10.90 -13.18
C LYS A 203 -12.33 -11.66 -13.37
N GLU A 204 -12.51 -12.74 -12.63
CA GLU A 204 -13.72 -13.59 -12.69
C GLU A 204 -14.86 -13.08 -11.80
N GLN A 205 -14.65 -11.98 -11.03
CA GLN A 205 -15.65 -11.40 -10.13
C GLN A 205 -16.51 -10.35 -10.84
#